data_4704a877271ffe36a6c9d50f6b86d32b
#
_entry.id   4704a877271ffe36a6c9d50f6b86d32b
#
_cell.length_a   1.000
_cell.length_b   1.000
_cell.length_c   1.000
_cell.angle_alpha   90.00
_cell.angle_beta   90.00
_cell.angle_gamma   90.00
#
_symmetry.space_group_name_H-M   'P 1'
#
loop_
_entity.id
_entity.type
_entity.pdbx_description
1 polymer ?
#
loop_
_entity_poly.entity_id
_entity_poly.type
_entity_poly.pdbx_seq_one_letter_code
_entity_poly.pdbx_strand_id
1 'polypeptide(L)'
;MANPITCDEILFERHPMLSSLARFCVRRRRIVVFGIWIPLFFIVAVVSGAMKGDFRTDFVLPSSESREVQELLEKANPNKAGFSATVVFKGDAVLNTPGLKDAMASFLNQVGAIDGVDTMSPYDNPQQVSQSGNIAFARLDISNRSQAEGITFSDEVQEIGVATLTNVSGVQVEYGGEIFVKFTVPESEALGILAAIVILVLAFGSVLAMGLPIGTALLGLGIAVSTVTILSHATLMPDFTTSMVAMVGLGVGIDYALFIVTRYREGLQAGMSVEKAVVDAVDTSGRAVLFAGVTVIISLLGLYVMGLSFVRGLATGAAIGVLVMMLASVTLLPALLGMVKHRIDVTTRAAIAALIVLVLSALAAIIFHSLPVLLLGLVGAVAITALSFVFRSLRTPIPVRVTKARELTFWFRWSRFVQRRPWTALISSASVLVLLSIPLFSIRLGFGDTGNQPEETTVRQAYDLLAEGFGPGVNGPLFVTVQGDTAASPEKLMAFAGALSQAENVAFATPSPLSATGPSTEIDGQPLALVVVYPKSSPQEKETSQLVHTLRDDIIPATGITAKVGGFTAASVDFADYIGGRLPYLIGAVLILSFLLLMAVF
;
A
#
# COMPACT_ATOMS: atom_id res chain seq x y z
N MET A 1 31.46 48.19 36.36
CA MET A 1 31.99 47.08 35.58
C MET A 1 30.85 46.08 35.43
N ALA A 2 30.09 46.19 34.36
CA ALA A 2 29.00 45.25 34.05
C ALA A 2 29.59 44.10 33.22
N ASN A 3 29.41 42.88 33.70
CA ASN A 3 29.79 41.67 32.98
C ASN A 3 29.04 41.62 31.64
N PRO A 4 29.70 41.38 30.51
CA PRO A 4 28.98 41.16 29.26
C PRO A 4 28.26 39.82 29.37
N ILE A 5 26.94 39.87 29.44
CA ILE A 5 26.05 38.71 29.24
C ILE A 5 26.38 38.19 27.85
N THR A 6 26.99 37.03 27.77
CA THR A 6 27.28 36.36 26.52
C THR A 6 25.96 35.98 25.85
N CYS A 7 25.81 36.31 24.58
CA CYS A 7 24.63 36.02 23.75
C CYS A 7 24.19 34.55 23.73
N ASP A 8 24.95 33.65 24.34
CA ASP A 8 24.63 32.21 24.45
C ASP A 8 23.66 31.86 25.59
N GLU A 9 23.34 32.80 26.51
CA GLU A 9 22.44 32.53 27.64
C GLU A 9 20.97 32.86 27.38
N ILE A 10 20.63 33.57 26.30
CA ILE A 10 19.27 34.11 26.07
C ILE A 10 18.43 33.26 25.14
N LEU A 11 18.93 32.19 24.46
CA LEU A 11 18.24 31.54 23.36
C LEU A 11 17.77 30.09 23.58
N PHE A 12 17.96 29.46 24.74
CA PHE A 12 17.42 28.11 24.97
C PHE A 12 17.01 27.92 26.45
N GLU A 13 15.79 28.27 26.78
CA GLU A 13 15.13 27.71 27.96
C GLU A 13 15.16 26.18 27.85
N ARG A 14 15.98 25.51 28.65
CA ARG A 14 16.06 24.05 28.76
C ARG A 14 14.72 23.57 29.28
N HIS A 15 13.95 22.88 28.43
CA HIS A 15 12.72 22.25 28.90
C HIS A 15 13.05 21.12 29.89
N PRO A 16 12.68 21.25 31.17
CA PRO A 16 13.08 20.32 32.22
C PRO A 16 12.55 18.87 31.96
N MET A 17 11.47 18.73 31.19
CA MET A 17 10.86 17.44 30.93
C MET A 17 11.69 16.54 30.01
N LEU A 18 12.14 17.00 28.83
CA LEU A 18 12.91 16.17 27.88
C LEU A 18 14.28 15.83 28.42
N SER A 19 14.96 16.79 29.05
CA SER A 19 16.25 16.56 29.68
C SER A 19 16.18 15.61 30.88
N SER A 20 15.07 15.60 31.64
CA SER A 20 14.84 14.63 32.72
C SER A 20 14.52 13.24 32.19
N LEU A 21 13.71 13.14 31.10
CA LEU A 21 13.42 11.88 30.41
C LEU A 21 14.72 11.26 29.87
N ALA A 22 15.54 12.04 29.19
CA ALA A 22 16.82 11.57 28.64
C ALA A 22 17.75 11.07 29.75
N ARG A 23 17.87 11.80 30.87
CA ARG A 23 18.65 11.38 32.04
C ARG A 23 18.12 10.08 32.64
N PHE A 24 16.80 9.93 32.76
CA PHE A 24 16.19 8.67 33.19
C PHE A 24 16.56 7.52 32.26
N CYS A 25 16.39 7.69 30.95
CA CYS A 25 16.71 6.66 29.94
C CYS A 25 18.18 6.24 29.99
N VAL A 26 19.13 7.18 30.13
CA VAL A 26 20.57 6.86 30.22
C VAL A 26 20.90 6.16 31.54
N ARG A 27 20.42 6.66 32.68
CA ARG A 27 20.71 6.10 33.99
C ARG A 27 20.07 4.71 34.18
N ARG A 28 18.84 4.53 33.74
CA ARG A 28 18.06 3.29 33.84
C ARG A 28 18.04 2.51 32.51
N ARG A 29 19.09 2.67 31.66
CA ARG A 29 19.15 2.11 30.29
C ARG A 29 18.77 0.64 30.18
N ARG A 30 19.19 -0.22 31.15
CA ARG A 30 18.83 -1.65 31.15
C ARG A 30 17.33 -1.86 31.37
N ILE A 31 16.71 -1.06 32.26
CA ILE A 31 15.28 -1.14 32.52
C ILE A 31 14.50 -0.66 31.30
N VAL A 32 14.91 0.45 30.67
CA VAL A 32 14.23 0.97 29.46
C VAL A 32 14.30 -0.05 28.33
N VAL A 33 15.46 -0.62 28.04
CA VAL A 33 15.61 -1.57 26.92
C VAL A 33 14.98 -2.93 27.26
N PHE A 34 15.43 -3.56 28.35
CA PHE A 34 15.06 -4.96 28.68
C PHE A 34 13.80 -5.07 29.55
N GLY A 35 13.41 -4.03 30.26
CA GLY A 35 12.22 -4.02 31.13
C GLY A 35 11.00 -3.36 30.50
N ILE A 36 11.17 -2.49 29.49
CA ILE A 36 10.05 -1.79 28.84
C ILE A 36 9.93 -2.20 27.38
N TRP A 37 10.91 -1.85 26.51
CA TRP A 37 10.76 -1.97 25.08
C TRP A 37 10.77 -3.42 24.58
N ILE A 38 11.67 -4.27 25.06
CA ILE A 38 11.72 -5.68 24.65
C ILE A 38 10.48 -6.45 25.15
N PRO A 39 10.06 -6.35 26.44
CA PRO A 39 8.80 -6.99 26.86
C PRO A 39 7.57 -6.46 26.14
N LEU A 40 7.50 -5.14 25.89
CA LEU A 40 6.39 -4.54 25.12
C LEU A 40 6.34 -5.16 23.71
N PHE A 41 7.47 -5.27 23.03
CA PHE A 41 7.54 -5.91 21.71
C PHE A 41 7.00 -7.34 21.76
N PHE A 42 7.48 -8.17 22.69
CA PHE A 42 7.03 -9.55 22.79
C PHE A 42 5.55 -9.67 23.18
N ILE A 43 5.06 -8.84 24.10
CA ILE A 43 3.65 -8.84 24.50
C ILE A 43 2.75 -8.52 23.31
N VAL A 44 3.00 -7.39 22.61
CA VAL A 44 2.15 -7.02 21.46
C VAL A 44 2.31 -7.98 20.29
N ALA A 45 3.50 -8.54 20.05
CA ALA A 45 3.73 -9.53 19.01
C ALA A 45 3.00 -10.85 19.29
N VAL A 46 3.01 -11.33 20.53
CA VAL A 46 2.27 -12.55 20.92
C VAL A 46 0.76 -12.32 20.84
N VAL A 47 0.26 -11.20 21.35
CA VAL A 47 -1.17 -10.85 21.27
C VAL A 47 -1.61 -10.70 19.82
N SER A 48 -0.87 -9.98 19.00
CA SER A 48 -1.12 -9.81 17.57
C SER A 48 -1.12 -11.15 16.81
N GLY A 49 -0.16 -12.04 17.11
CA GLY A 49 -0.10 -13.37 16.53
C GLY A 49 -1.25 -14.29 16.93
N ALA A 50 -1.72 -14.17 18.19
CA ALA A 50 -2.85 -14.94 18.69
C ALA A 50 -4.21 -14.45 18.15
N MET A 51 -4.38 -13.14 18.03
CA MET A 51 -5.62 -12.54 17.52
C MET A 51 -5.74 -12.63 16.00
N LYS A 52 -4.60 -12.75 15.28
CA LYS A 52 -4.49 -12.54 13.82
C LYS A 52 -4.98 -11.13 13.43
N GLY A 53 -4.88 -10.71 12.20
CA GLY A 53 -5.41 -9.41 11.76
C GLY A 53 -6.83 -9.57 11.21
N ASP A 54 -7.72 -8.64 11.52
CA ASP A 54 -9.04 -8.51 10.88
C ASP A 54 -9.00 -7.30 9.93
N PHE A 55 -8.15 -7.41 8.91
CA PHE A 55 -8.03 -6.38 7.89
C PHE A 55 -9.17 -6.56 6.89
N ARG A 56 -9.81 -5.45 6.53
CA ARG A 56 -10.89 -5.42 5.55
C ARG A 56 -10.72 -4.20 4.66
N THR A 57 -10.62 -4.45 3.39
CA THR A 57 -10.55 -3.39 2.38
C THR A 57 -11.95 -3.11 1.86
N ASP A 58 -12.56 -2.05 2.37
CA ASP A 58 -13.87 -1.59 1.95
C ASP A 58 -13.70 -0.27 1.19
N PHE A 59 -13.74 -0.34 -0.14
CA PHE A 59 -13.68 0.83 -1.02
C PHE A 59 -15.05 1.49 -1.23
N VAL A 60 -16.04 1.13 -0.43
CA VAL A 60 -17.41 1.65 -0.57
C VAL A 60 -17.43 3.15 -0.28
N LEU A 61 -17.99 3.90 -1.21
CA LEU A 61 -18.24 5.32 -1.06
C LEU A 61 -19.43 5.54 -0.09
N PRO A 62 -19.43 6.60 0.70
CA PRO A 62 -20.52 6.91 1.63
C PRO A 62 -21.88 7.07 0.92
N SER A 63 -21.87 7.63 -0.29
CA SER A 63 -23.05 7.80 -1.13
C SER A 63 -22.60 7.92 -2.58
N SER A 64 -23.02 6.99 -3.43
CA SER A 64 -22.83 7.04 -4.88
C SER A 64 -23.89 6.19 -5.56
N GLU A 65 -24.16 6.47 -6.83
CA GLU A 65 -25.13 5.70 -7.60
C GLU A 65 -24.67 4.23 -7.77
N SER A 66 -23.36 4.02 -7.97
CA SER A 66 -22.78 2.68 -8.04
C SER A 66 -22.98 1.86 -6.76
N ARG A 67 -22.95 2.53 -5.58
CA ARG A 67 -23.25 1.88 -4.30
C ARG A 67 -24.72 1.47 -4.22
N GLU A 68 -25.62 2.33 -4.62
CA GLU A 68 -27.05 2.01 -4.61
C GLU A 68 -27.36 0.83 -5.53
N VAL A 69 -26.70 0.76 -6.70
CA VAL A 69 -26.77 -0.40 -7.59
C VAL A 69 -26.25 -1.68 -6.91
N GLN A 70 -25.11 -1.59 -6.22
CA GLN A 70 -24.55 -2.72 -5.48
C GLN A 70 -25.51 -3.20 -4.38
N GLU A 71 -26.08 -2.30 -3.57
CA GLU A 71 -27.03 -2.65 -2.50
C GLU A 71 -28.33 -3.30 -3.08
N LEU A 72 -28.79 -2.86 -4.24
CA LEU A 72 -29.92 -3.47 -4.92
C LEU A 72 -29.58 -4.88 -5.42
N LEU A 73 -28.39 -5.06 -5.98
CA LEU A 73 -27.92 -6.37 -6.45
C LEU A 73 -27.70 -7.34 -5.28
N GLU A 74 -27.15 -6.87 -4.15
CA GLU A 74 -26.97 -7.68 -2.94
C GLU A 74 -28.31 -8.22 -2.40
N LYS A 75 -29.35 -7.40 -2.42
CA LYS A 75 -30.71 -7.82 -2.03
C LYS A 75 -31.34 -8.79 -3.05
N ALA A 76 -31.06 -8.59 -4.33
CA ALA A 76 -31.64 -9.38 -5.42
C ALA A 76 -30.96 -10.74 -5.58
N ASN A 77 -29.65 -10.75 -5.62
CA ASN A 77 -28.82 -11.93 -5.75
C ASN A 77 -27.43 -11.65 -5.17
N PRO A 78 -27.13 -12.10 -3.93
CA PRO A 78 -25.87 -11.86 -3.27
C PRO A 78 -24.65 -12.34 -4.08
N ASN A 79 -24.78 -13.43 -4.87
CA ASN A 79 -23.70 -13.95 -5.68
C ASN A 79 -23.32 -13.00 -6.84
N LYS A 80 -24.26 -12.19 -7.32
CA LYS A 80 -24.02 -11.22 -8.41
C LYS A 80 -23.55 -9.86 -7.90
N ALA A 81 -23.67 -9.61 -6.62
CA ALA A 81 -23.22 -8.36 -5.99
C ALA A 81 -21.76 -8.43 -5.49
N GLY A 82 -21.18 -9.63 -5.42
CA GLY A 82 -19.79 -9.83 -5.00
C GLY A 82 -18.80 -9.74 -6.17
N PHE A 83 -17.89 -10.70 -6.23
CA PHE A 83 -16.87 -10.72 -7.27
C PHE A 83 -17.37 -11.44 -8.53
N SER A 84 -17.06 -10.89 -9.70
CA SER A 84 -17.20 -11.59 -10.97
C SER A 84 -15.81 -12.01 -11.44
N ALA A 85 -15.66 -13.30 -11.72
CA ALA A 85 -14.43 -13.88 -12.23
C ALA A 85 -14.69 -14.65 -13.51
N THR A 86 -13.63 -14.87 -14.29
CA THR A 86 -13.70 -15.57 -15.55
C THR A 86 -12.58 -16.60 -15.66
N VAL A 87 -12.87 -17.74 -16.25
CA VAL A 87 -11.83 -18.68 -16.67
C VAL A 87 -11.83 -18.67 -18.20
N VAL A 88 -10.74 -18.20 -18.78
CA VAL A 88 -10.60 -17.92 -20.21
C VAL A 88 -9.85 -19.06 -20.88
N PHE A 89 -10.36 -19.52 -22.00
CA PHE A 89 -9.82 -20.61 -22.80
C PHE A 89 -9.47 -20.11 -24.19
N LYS A 90 -8.24 -20.37 -24.66
CA LYS A 90 -7.80 -20.04 -26.02
C LYS A 90 -7.30 -21.29 -26.74
N GLY A 91 -7.77 -21.52 -27.97
CA GLY A 91 -7.38 -22.62 -28.86
C GLY A 91 -7.90 -22.37 -30.28
N ASP A 92 -7.50 -23.16 -31.27
CA ASP A 92 -7.87 -22.90 -32.68
C ASP A 92 -9.40 -22.97 -32.96
N ALA A 93 -10.10 -23.91 -32.31
CA ALA A 93 -11.57 -23.99 -32.29
C ALA A 93 -11.95 -24.47 -30.89
N VAL A 94 -11.85 -23.58 -29.93
CA VAL A 94 -11.70 -23.91 -28.50
C VAL A 94 -12.80 -24.86 -28.00
N LEU A 95 -14.07 -24.60 -28.30
CA LEU A 95 -15.18 -25.48 -27.85
C LEU A 95 -15.22 -26.83 -28.52
N ASN A 96 -14.56 -27.02 -29.68
CA ASN A 96 -14.48 -28.28 -30.40
C ASN A 96 -13.28 -29.14 -29.99
N THR A 97 -12.45 -28.66 -29.06
CA THR A 97 -11.28 -29.39 -28.58
C THR A 97 -11.71 -30.67 -27.86
N PRO A 98 -11.19 -31.84 -28.25
CA PRO A 98 -11.56 -33.10 -27.64
C PRO A 98 -11.29 -33.13 -26.14
N GLY A 99 -12.27 -33.57 -25.36
CA GLY A 99 -12.18 -33.66 -23.89
C GLY A 99 -12.39 -32.37 -23.12
N LEU A 100 -12.37 -31.18 -23.77
CA LEU A 100 -12.55 -29.91 -23.09
C LEU A 100 -13.93 -29.78 -22.44
N LYS A 101 -14.99 -30.23 -23.14
CA LYS A 101 -16.36 -30.15 -22.62
C LYS A 101 -16.51 -30.88 -21.29
N ASP A 102 -16.01 -32.12 -21.22
CA ASP A 102 -16.13 -32.96 -20.01
C ASP A 102 -15.22 -32.42 -18.89
N ALA A 103 -14.00 -31.97 -19.23
CA ALA A 103 -13.08 -31.34 -18.29
C ALA A 103 -13.66 -30.06 -17.71
N MET A 104 -14.23 -29.18 -18.56
CA MET A 104 -14.87 -27.94 -18.14
C MET A 104 -16.11 -28.19 -17.28
N ALA A 105 -16.97 -29.18 -17.67
CA ALA A 105 -18.12 -29.58 -16.86
C ALA A 105 -17.69 -30.09 -15.48
N SER A 106 -16.62 -30.92 -15.41
CA SER A 106 -16.05 -31.36 -14.14
C SER A 106 -15.51 -30.22 -13.31
N PHE A 107 -14.79 -29.27 -13.91
CA PHE A 107 -14.29 -28.08 -13.28
C PHE A 107 -15.42 -27.21 -12.70
N LEU A 108 -16.39 -26.85 -13.55
CA LEU A 108 -17.49 -25.95 -13.16
C LEU A 108 -18.40 -26.59 -12.09
N ASN A 109 -18.62 -27.92 -12.14
CA ASN A 109 -19.37 -28.64 -11.12
C ASN A 109 -18.66 -28.63 -9.76
N GLN A 110 -17.32 -28.78 -9.74
CA GLN A 110 -16.56 -28.73 -8.49
C GLN A 110 -16.51 -27.32 -7.93
N VAL A 111 -16.26 -26.30 -8.78
CA VAL A 111 -16.25 -24.89 -8.35
C VAL A 111 -17.64 -24.42 -7.92
N GLY A 112 -18.70 -24.83 -8.64
CA GLY A 112 -20.10 -24.51 -8.29
C GLY A 112 -20.60 -25.23 -7.02
N ALA A 113 -19.90 -26.24 -6.53
CA ALA A 113 -20.17 -26.85 -5.22
C ALA A 113 -19.66 -26.04 -4.05
N ILE A 114 -18.79 -25.05 -4.30
CA ILE A 114 -18.31 -24.10 -3.27
C ILE A 114 -19.46 -23.16 -2.93
N ASP A 115 -19.71 -22.96 -1.65
CA ASP A 115 -20.80 -22.10 -1.16
C ASP A 115 -20.67 -20.65 -1.70
N GLY A 116 -21.81 -20.11 -2.17
CA GLY A 116 -21.88 -18.75 -2.70
C GLY A 116 -21.22 -18.55 -4.06
N VAL A 117 -21.14 -19.60 -4.89
CA VAL A 117 -20.58 -19.54 -6.26
C VAL A 117 -21.60 -20.02 -7.28
N ASP A 118 -21.93 -19.15 -8.24
CA ASP A 118 -22.70 -19.51 -9.43
C ASP A 118 -21.75 -19.64 -10.63
N THR A 119 -21.91 -20.68 -11.44
CA THR A 119 -21.05 -20.90 -12.60
C THR A 119 -21.87 -20.88 -13.89
N MET A 120 -21.29 -20.34 -14.98
CA MET A 120 -21.91 -20.33 -16.31
C MET A 120 -20.89 -20.81 -17.34
N SER A 121 -21.30 -21.83 -18.09
CA SER A 121 -20.48 -22.46 -19.13
C SER A 121 -20.65 -21.78 -20.49
N PRO A 122 -19.58 -21.62 -21.30
CA PRO A 122 -19.68 -21.13 -22.67
C PRO A 122 -20.40 -22.12 -23.61
N TYR A 123 -20.57 -23.37 -23.21
CA TYR A 123 -21.40 -24.34 -23.96
C TYR A 123 -22.89 -24.03 -23.83
N ASP A 124 -23.31 -23.38 -22.75
CA ASP A 124 -24.72 -23.05 -22.49
C ASP A 124 -25.05 -21.61 -22.92
N ASN A 125 -24.04 -20.77 -23.10
CA ASN A 125 -24.20 -19.37 -23.50
C ASN A 125 -23.27 -18.97 -24.66
N PRO A 126 -23.77 -18.89 -25.90
CA PRO A 126 -22.96 -18.50 -27.07
C PRO A 126 -22.29 -17.11 -26.96
N GLN A 127 -22.80 -16.22 -26.11
CA GLN A 127 -22.19 -14.89 -25.89
C GLN A 127 -20.84 -14.97 -25.19
N GLN A 128 -20.49 -16.09 -24.60
CA GLN A 128 -19.19 -16.35 -23.95
C GLN A 128 -18.15 -16.94 -24.93
N VAL A 129 -18.45 -16.96 -26.22
CA VAL A 129 -17.57 -17.45 -27.29
C VAL A 129 -17.28 -16.31 -28.25
N SER A 130 -16.01 -16.07 -28.56
CA SER A 130 -15.60 -15.05 -29.52
C SER A 130 -16.13 -15.34 -30.91
N GLN A 131 -16.31 -14.32 -31.76
CA GLN A 131 -16.79 -14.50 -33.13
C GLN A 131 -15.87 -15.39 -33.97
N SER A 132 -14.56 -15.40 -33.67
CA SER A 132 -13.57 -16.29 -34.30
C SER A 132 -13.63 -17.73 -33.80
N GLY A 133 -14.32 -18.01 -32.68
CA GLY A 133 -14.40 -19.32 -32.05
C GLY A 133 -13.09 -19.80 -31.38
N ASN A 134 -12.07 -18.96 -31.33
CA ASN A 134 -10.75 -19.29 -30.77
C ASN A 134 -10.60 -18.92 -29.28
N ILE A 135 -11.48 -18.08 -28.75
CA ILE A 135 -11.51 -17.69 -27.33
C ILE A 135 -12.91 -17.92 -26.78
N ALA A 136 -12.98 -18.54 -25.61
CA ALA A 136 -14.21 -18.70 -24.86
C ALA A 136 -13.92 -18.46 -23.38
N PHE A 137 -14.92 -18.08 -22.58
CA PHE A 137 -14.76 -17.95 -21.14
C PHE A 137 -15.92 -18.57 -20.39
N ALA A 138 -15.62 -19.19 -19.25
CA ALA A 138 -16.60 -19.55 -18.25
C ALA A 138 -16.69 -18.41 -17.23
N ARG A 139 -17.90 -18.07 -16.78
CA ARG A 139 -18.12 -17.04 -15.78
C ARG A 139 -18.37 -17.65 -14.41
N LEU A 140 -17.78 -17.04 -13.40
CA LEU A 140 -17.97 -17.35 -11.99
C LEU A 140 -18.52 -16.10 -11.31
N ASP A 141 -19.73 -16.14 -10.81
CA ASP A 141 -20.32 -15.11 -9.97
C ASP A 141 -20.17 -15.57 -8.52
N ILE A 142 -19.52 -14.76 -7.69
CA ILE A 142 -19.04 -15.15 -6.35
C ILE A 142 -19.59 -14.16 -5.34
N SER A 143 -20.23 -14.64 -4.29
CA SER A 143 -20.70 -13.82 -3.17
C SER A 143 -19.54 -13.04 -2.52
N ASN A 144 -19.87 -11.94 -1.87
CA ASN A 144 -18.87 -11.10 -1.21
C ASN A 144 -18.10 -11.91 -0.15
N ARG A 145 -16.77 -11.85 -0.20
CA ARG A 145 -15.84 -12.59 0.67
C ARG A 145 -14.84 -11.65 1.29
N SER A 146 -14.37 -11.96 2.48
CA SER A 146 -13.19 -11.30 3.05
C SER A 146 -11.95 -11.62 2.20
N GLN A 147 -10.91 -10.81 2.31
CA GLN A 147 -9.68 -11.03 1.54
C GLN A 147 -9.05 -12.41 1.83
N ALA A 148 -9.02 -12.84 3.09
CA ALA A 148 -8.48 -14.16 3.46
C ALA A 148 -9.26 -15.31 2.83
N GLU A 149 -10.60 -15.21 2.80
CA GLU A 149 -11.46 -16.17 2.12
C GLU A 149 -11.29 -16.12 0.60
N GLY A 150 -11.09 -14.91 0.04
CA GLY A 150 -10.83 -14.70 -1.39
C GLY A 150 -9.51 -15.35 -1.84
N ILE A 151 -8.44 -15.22 -1.06
CA ILE A 151 -7.15 -15.87 -1.34
C ILE A 151 -7.31 -17.40 -1.30
N THR A 152 -7.96 -17.93 -0.26
CA THR A 152 -8.21 -19.37 -0.13
C THR A 152 -9.03 -19.90 -1.30
N PHE A 153 -10.08 -19.18 -1.68
CA PHE A 153 -10.93 -19.51 -2.83
C PHE A 153 -10.13 -19.49 -4.15
N SER A 154 -9.33 -18.46 -4.37
CA SER A 154 -8.49 -18.34 -5.56
C SER A 154 -7.52 -19.52 -5.70
N ASP A 155 -6.88 -19.92 -4.60
CA ASP A 155 -5.97 -21.06 -4.60
C ASP A 155 -6.72 -22.38 -4.85
N GLU A 156 -7.89 -22.58 -4.22
CA GLU A 156 -8.74 -23.77 -4.40
C GLU A 156 -9.23 -23.89 -5.85
N VAL A 157 -9.71 -22.80 -6.46
CA VAL A 157 -10.18 -22.82 -7.86
C VAL A 157 -9.02 -23.13 -8.82
N GLN A 158 -7.83 -22.57 -8.58
CA GLN A 158 -6.65 -22.88 -9.40
C GLN A 158 -6.20 -24.34 -9.23
N GLU A 159 -6.28 -24.91 -8.01
CA GLU A 159 -5.96 -26.32 -7.75
C GLU A 159 -6.97 -27.26 -8.48
N ILE A 160 -8.27 -26.97 -8.40
CA ILE A 160 -9.30 -27.70 -9.15
C ILE A 160 -9.02 -27.60 -10.66
N GLY A 161 -8.62 -26.41 -11.15
CA GLY A 161 -8.28 -26.20 -12.55
C GLY A 161 -7.08 -27.03 -12.99
N VAL A 162 -6.02 -27.08 -12.19
CA VAL A 162 -4.86 -27.95 -12.45
C VAL A 162 -5.28 -29.42 -12.52
N ALA A 163 -6.13 -29.88 -11.61
CA ALA A 163 -6.59 -31.26 -11.57
C ALA A 163 -7.46 -31.65 -12.75
N THR A 164 -8.30 -30.74 -13.27
CA THR A 164 -9.34 -31.04 -14.26
C THR A 164 -8.97 -30.59 -15.67
N LEU A 165 -8.29 -29.44 -15.84
CA LEU A 165 -8.10 -28.79 -17.14
C LEU A 165 -6.69 -29.02 -17.74
N THR A 166 -5.68 -29.35 -16.94
CA THR A 166 -4.29 -29.52 -17.43
C THR A 166 -4.12 -30.65 -18.43
N ASN A 167 -5.01 -31.66 -18.40
CA ASN A 167 -4.95 -32.80 -19.30
C ASN A 167 -5.50 -32.52 -20.71
N VAL A 168 -6.06 -31.33 -20.94
CA VAL A 168 -6.58 -30.94 -22.26
C VAL A 168 -5.46 -30.28 -23.05
N SER A 169 -4.94 -30.99 -24.04
CA SER A 169 -3.86 -30.47 -24.89
C SER A 169 -4.38 -29.47 -25.93
N GLY A 170 -3.60 -28.43 -26.23
CA GLY A 170 -3.92 -27.43 -27.25
C GLY A 170 -4.86 -26.31 -26.80
N VAL A 171 -5.11 -26.17 -25.49
CA VAL A 171 -5.89 -25.08 -24.91
C VAL A 171 -5.05 -24.37 -23.85
N GLN A 172 -4.92 -23.06 -23.98
CA GLN A 172 -4.41 -22.19 -22.92
C GLN A 172 -5.55 -21.84 -21.99
N VAL A 173 -5.33 -21.91 -20.67
CA VAL A 173 -6.34 -21.62 -19.64
C VAL A 173 -5.79 -20.53 -18.73
N GLU A 174 -6.54 -19.42 -18.61
CA GLU A 174 -6.16 -18.28 -17.77
C GLU A 174 -7.31 -17.85 -16.86
N TYR A 175 -6.97 -17.34 -15.68
CA TYR A 175 -7.93 -16.94 -14.65
C TYR A 175 -7.99 -15.43 -14.56
N GLY A 176 -9.15 -14.83 -14.83
CA GLY A 176 -9.41 -13.40 -14.82
C GLY A 176 -10.34 -12.98 -13.68
N GLY A 177 -10.19 -11.73 -13.24
CA GLY A 177 -10.97 -11.13 -12.17
C GLY A 177 -10.11 -10.78 -10.96
N GLU A 178 -10.57 -9.81 -10.18
CA GLU A 178 -9.80 -9.25 -9.06
C GLU A 178 -9.51 -10.26 -7.95
N ILE A 179 -10.39 -11.26 -7.78
CA ILE A 179 -10.22 -12.30 -6.76
C ILE A 179 -8.96 -13.16 -6.98
N PHE A 180 -8.47 -13.22 -8.22
CA PHE A 180 -7.24 -13.95 -8.58
C PHE A 180 -5.98 -13.08 -8.53
N VAL A 181 -6.11 -11.78 -8.21
CA VAL A 181 -4.96 -10.90 -8.04
C VAL A 181 -4.23 -11.28 -6.76
N LYS A 182 -3.02 -11.80 -6.90
CA LYS A 182 -2.15 -12.09 -5.76
C LYS A 182 -1.37 -10.82 -5.41
N PHE A 183 -1.71 -10.20 -4.30
CA PHE A 183 -0.90 -9.13 -3.73
C PHE A 183 0.41 -9.71 -3.22
N THR A 184 1.45 -9.64 -4.03
CA THR A 184 2.81 -9.88 -3.55
C THR A 184 3.27 -8.63 -2.79
N VAL A 185 3.67 -8.81 -1.53
CA VAL A 185 4.31 -7.71 -0.78
C VAL A 185 5.54 -7.27 -1.57
N PRO A 186 5.64 -6.00 -1.98
CA PRO A 186 6.80 -5.57 -2.74
C PRO A 186 8.07 -5.80 -1.91
N GLU A 187 9.12 -6.35 -2.53
CA GLU A 187 10.44 -6.49 -1.89
C GLU A 187 11.14 -5.13 -1.67
N SER A 188 10.44 -4.05 -1.96
CA SER A 188 10.89 -2.67 -1.82
C SER A 188 11.34 -2.31 -0.40
N GLU A 189 10.67 -2.83 0.65
CA GLU A 189 11.08 -2.59 2.03
C GLU A 189 12.46 -3.20 2.33
N ALA A 190 12.73 -4.39 1.82
CA ALA A 190 14.02 -5.05 1.97
C ALA A 190 15.12 -4.26 1.25
N LEU A 191 14.86 -3.80 0.03
CA LEU A 191 15.77 -2.93 -0.73
C LEU A 191 15.97 -1.59 -0.03
N GLY A 192 14.92 -1.01 0.54
CA GLY A 192 14.99 0.24 1.31
C GLY A 192 15.87 0.10 2.55
N ILE A 193 15.74 -0.97 3.33
CA ILE A 193 16.59 -1.27 4.48
C ILE A 193 18.04 -1.47 4.03
N LEU A 194 18.26 -2.21 2.95
CA LEU A 194 19.59 -2.47 2.40
C LEU A 194 20.29 -1.17 1.98
N ALA A 195 19.57 -0.31 1.25
CA ALA A 195 20.06 1.01 0.86
C ALA A 195 20.38 1.88 2.09
N ALA A 196 19.51 1.88 3.10
CA ALA A 196 19.74 2.60 4.35
C ALA A 196 21.00 2.10 5.08
N ILE A 197 21.21 0.78 5.14
CA ILE A 197 22.44 0.18 5.71
C ILE A 197 23.69 0.72 5.00
N VAL A 198 23.72 0.66 3.68
CA VAL A 198 24.87 1.12 2.88
C VAL A 198 25.10 2.61 3.07
N ILE A 199 24.06 3.44 2.95
CA ILE A 199 24.16 4.89 3.07
C ILE A 199 24.62 5.30 4.48
N LEU A 200 24.04 4.71 5.53
CA LEU A 200 24.40 5.04 6.91
C LEU A 200 25.82 4.61 7.27
N VAL A 201 26.30 3.46 6.76
CA VAL A 201 27.70 3.07 6.96
C VAL A 201 28.65 4.02 6.25
N LEU A 202 28.32 4.43 5.02
CA LEU A 202 29.14 5.42 4.30
C LEU A 202 29.13 6.79 4.98
N ALA A 203 27.99 7.21 5.52
CA ALA A 203 27.82 8.50 6.20
C ALA A 203 28.52 8.52 7.57
N PHE A 204 28.33 7.49 8.37
CA PHE A 204 28.87 7.41 9.72
C PHE A 204 30.28 6.82 9.81
N GLY A 205 30.67 5.99 8.87
CA GLY A 205 31.93 5.23 8.93
C GLY A 205 31.99 4.22 10.08
N SER A 206 30.84 3.91 10.72
CA SER A 206 30.76 3.00 11.86
C SER A 206 29.53 2.11 11.79
N VAL A 207 29.76 0.80 11.96
CA VAL A 207 28.68 -0.22 11.97
C VAL A 207 27.78 -0.04 13.20
N LEU A 208 28.34 0.34 14.36
CA LEU A 208 27.53 0.58 15.55
C LEU A 208 26.68 1.85 15.42
N ALA A 209 27.24 2.92 14.85
CA ALA A 209 26.50 4.16 14.63
C ALA A 209 25.35 3.97 13.62
N MET A 210 25.53 3.13 12.61
CA MET A 210 24.48 2.72 11.67
C MET A 210 23.46 1.78 12.32
N GLY A 211 23.93 0.79 13.09
CA GLY A 211 23.06 -0.23 13.69
C GLY A 211 22.06 0.31 14.72
N LEU A 212 22.38 1.43 15.40
CA LEU A 212 21.49 2.02 16.38
C LEU A 212 20.20 2.60 15.77
N PRO A 213 20.23 3.47 14.73
CA PRO A 213 19.02 3.91 14.04
C PRO A 213 18.19 2.76 13.49
N ILE A 214 18.84 1.83 12.79
CA ILE A 214 18.14 0.70 12.18
C ILE A 214 17.54 -0.22 13.24
N GLY A 215 18.28 -0.57 14.30
CA GLY A 215 17.78 -1.41 15.38
C GLY A 215 16.61 -0.77 16.14
N THR A 216 16.67 0.56 16.36
CA THR A 216 15.58 1.32 16.95
C THR A 216 14.35 1.31 16.06
N ALA A 217 14.53 1.54 14.75
CA ALA A 217 13.46 1.55 13.79
C ALA A 217 12.81 0.17 13.63
N LEU A 218 13.59 -0.93 13.54
CA LEU A 218 13.06 -2.28 13.41
C LEU A 218 12.26 -2.71 14.65
N LEU A 219 12.76 -2.43 15.85
CA LEU A 219 12.03 -2.75 17.08
C LEU A 219 10.74 -1.92 17.19
N GLY A 220 10.82 -0.62 16.87
CA GLY A 220 9.65 0.25 16.82
C GLY A 220 8.64 -0.20 15.77
N LEU A 221 9.10 -0.62 14.59
CA LEU A 221 8.26 -1.14 13.52
C LEU A 221 7.51 -2.40 13.96
N GLY A 222 8.20 -3.35 14.58
CA GLY A 222 7.55 -4.56 15.08
C GLY A 222 6.43 -4.25 16.08
N ILE A 223 6.64 -3.28 16.97
CA ILE A 223 5.59 -2.82 17.90
C ILE A 223 4.45 -2.11 17.15
N ALA A 224 4.77 -1.23 16.21
CA ALA A 224 3.78 -0.48 15.45
C ALA A 224 2.87 -1.39 14.61
N VAL A 225 3.47 -2.31 13.83
CA VAL A 225 2.71 -3.29 13.03
C VAL A 225 1.86 -4.19 13.91
N SER A 226 2.41 -4.74 15.00
CA SER A 226 1.65 -5.56 15.95
C SER A 226 0.49 -4.79 16.59
N THR A 227 0.69 -3.51 16.92
CA THR A 227 -0.37 -2.65 17.49
C THR A 227 -1.48 -2.39 16.47
N VAL A 228 -1.11 -2.12 15.21
CA VAL A 228 -2.07 -1.92 14.12
C VAL A 228 -2.85 -3.21 13.83
N THR A 229 -2.20 -4.36 13.84
CA THR A 229 -2.85 -5.67 13.70
C THR A 229 -3.88 -5.93 14.81
N ILE A 230 -3.59 -5.56 16.05
CA ILE A 230 -4.57 -5.66 17.14
C ILE A 230 -5.73 -4.66 16.92
N LEU A 231 -5.43 -3.45 16.49
CA LEU A 231 -6.42 -2.39 16.31
C LEU A 231 -7.32 -2.63 15.08
N SER A 232 -6.92 -3.47 14.12
CA SER A 232 -7.75 -3.85 12.97
C SER A 232 -9.08 -4.50 13.36
N HIS A 233 -9.18 -5.08 14.57
CA HIS A 233 -10.45 -5.59 15.10
C HIS A 233 -11.43 -4.49 15.57
N ALA A 234 -10.93 -3.30 15.86
CA ALA A 234 -11.74 -2.19 16.37
C ALA A 234 -12.06 -1.15 15.30
N THR A 235 -11.27 -1.08 14.23
CA THR A 235 -11.41 -0.09 13.15
C THR A 235 -11.18 -0.76 11.80
N LEU A 236 -11.98 -0.40 10.81
CA LEU A 236 -11.78 -0.87 9.44
C LEU A 236 -10.42 -0.39 8.92
N MET A 237 -9.53 -1.31 8.66
CA MET A 237 -8.19 -1.06 8.13
C MET A 237 -7.96 -1.91 6.90
N PRO A 238 -7.50 -1.32 5.79
CA PRO A 238 -7.12 -2.08 4.61
C PRO A 238 -5.92 -3.01 4.88
N ASP A 239 -5.80 -4.06 4.09
CA ASP A 239 -4.75 -5.06 4.22
C ASP A 239 -3.35 -4.48 4.01
N PHE A 240 -3.21 -3.53 3.10
CA PHE A 240 -1.95 -2.83 2.83
C PHE A 240 -1.57 -1.78 3.90
N THR A 241 -2.38 -1.61 4.96
CA THR A 241 -2.04 -0.71 6.08
C THR A 241 -0.72 -1.09 6.74
N THR A 242 -0.44 -2.39 6.88
CA THR A 242 0.81 -2.88 7.49
C THR A 242 2.04 -2.49 6.66
N SER A 243 1.98 -2.63 5.33
CA SER A 243 3.05 -2.18 4.42
C SER A 243 3.23 -0.67 4.47
N MET A 244 2.15 0.10 4.49
CA MET A 244 2.22 1.54 4.62
C MET A 244 2.85 1.97 5.96
N VAL A 245 2.49 1.32 7.06
CA VAL A 245 3.12 1.55 8.38
C VAL A 245 4.60 1.19 8.34
N ALA A 246 4.98 0.12 7.64
CA ALA A 246 6.37 -0.27 7.48
C ALA A 246 7.16 0.77 6.70
N MET A 247 6.66 1.22 5.55
CA MET A 247 7.32 2.23 4.71
C MET A 247 7.52 3.55 5.47
N VAL A 248 6.43 4.11 6.02
CA VAL A 248 6.48 5.39 6.74
C VAL A 248 7.28 5.24 8.02
N GLY A 249 7.05 4.16 8.78
CA GLY A 249 7.72 3.91 10.06
C GLY A 249 9.23 3.73 9.90
N LEU A 250 9.70 2.93 8.94
CA LEU A 250 11.14 2.78 8.70
C LEU A 250 11.80 4.10 8.30
N GLY A 251 11.20 4.83 7.35
CA GLY A 251 11.74 6.11 6.89
C GLY A 251 11.86 7.10 8.03
N VAL A 252 10.76 7.35 8.73
CA VAL A 252 10.69 8.30 9.86
C VAL A 252 11.55 7.83 11.05
N GLY A 253 11.53 6.53 11.36
CA GLY A 253 12.27 5.97 12.48
C GLY A 253 13.78 6.07 12.32
N ILE A 254 14.30 5.78 11.11
CA ILE A 254 15.72 5.90 10.79
C ILE A 254 16.13 7.38 10.81
N ASP A 255 15.34 8.27 10.21
CA ASP A 255 15.65 9.70 10.12
C ASP A 255 15.67 10.37 11.49
N TYR A 256 14.66 10.12 12.34
CA TYR A 256 14.62 10.66 13.70
C TYR A 256 15.79 10.19 14.56
N ALA A 257 16.13 8.91 14.45
CA ALA A 257 17.27 8.35 15.15
C ALA A 257 18.60 8.94 14.63
N LEU A 258 18.71 9.18 13.32
CA LEU A 258 19.86 9.79 12.68
C LEU A 258 20.19 11.17 13.26
N PHE A 259 19.17 12.03 13.43
CA PHE A 259 19.34 13.37 14.01
C PHE A 259 19.92 13.30 15.44
N ILE A 260 19.38 12.42 16.26
CA ILE A 260 19.83 12.27 17.66
C ILE A 260 21.24 11.66 17.72
N VAL A 261 21.53 10.62 16.91
CA VAL A 261 22.85 9.98 16.87
C VAL A 261 23.93 10.96 16.39
N THR A 262 23.63 11.76 15.37
CA THR A 262 24.58 12.76 14.84
C THR A 262 24.92 13.79 15.91
N ARG A 263 23.92 14.33 16.59
CA ARG A 263 24.12 15.32 17.65
C ARG A 263 24.88 14.73 18.85
N TYR A 264 24.57 13.50 19.22
CA TYR A 264 25.31 12.77 20.26
C TYR A 264 26.79 12.64 19.91
N ARG A 265 27.12 12.25 18.67
CA ARG A 265 28.51 12.13 18.21
C ARG A 265 29.25 13.48 18.23
N GLU A 266 28.60 14.55 17.78
CA GLU A 266 29.14 15.90 17.87
C GLU A 266 29.46 16.27 19.31
N GLY A 267 28.59 15.99 20.27
CA GLY A 267 28.82 16.23 21.69
C GLY A 267 30.01 15.42 22.25
N LEU A 268 30.15 14.13 21.86
CA LEU A 268 31.33 13.34 22.27
C LEU A 268 32.64 13.88 21.68
N GLN A 269 32.62 14.29 20.41
CA GLN A 269 33.81 14.90 19.75
C GLN A 269 34.16 16.23 20.37
N ALA A 270 33.19 16.98 20.90
CA ALA A 270 33.42 18.20 21.66
C ALA A 270 33.91 17.96 23.12
N GLY A 271 34.13 16.66 23.51
CA GLY A 271 34.64 16.29 24.82
C GLY A 271 33.59 16.22 25.93
N MET A 272 32.28 16.21 25.59
CA MET A 272 31.23 16.06 26.60
C MET A 272 31.23 14.65 27.19
N SER A 273 30.81 14.51 28.46
CA SER A 273 30.54 13.20 29.04
C SER A 273 29.36 12.54 28.33
N VAL A 274 29.31 11.20 28.33
CA VAL A 274 28.25 10.39 27.66
C VAL A 274 26.84 10.85 28.09
N GLU A 275 26.60 11.03 29.39
CA GLU A 275 25.30 11.48 29.92
C GLU A 275 24.95 12.88 29.40
N LYS A 276 25.90 13.81 29.41
CA LYS A 276 25.70 15.20 28.94
C LYS A 276 25.44 15.23 27.43
N ALA A 277 26.20 14.45 26.65
CA ALA A 277 26.02 14.36 25.20
C ALA A 277 24.65 13.78 24.79
N VAL A 278 24.15 12.75 25.50
CA VAL A 278 22.81 12.20 25.23
C VAL A 278 21.72 13.20 25.63
N VAL A 279 21.83 13.84 26.80
CA VAL A 279 20.87 14.85 27.26
C VAL A 279 20.82 16.02 26.29
N ASP A 280 21.96 16.55 25.84
CA ASP A 280 22.03 17.62 24.86
C ASP A 280 21.43 17.22 23.50
N ALA A 281 21.71 16.00 23.05
CA ALA A 281 21.15 15.47 21.79
C ALA A 281 19.62 15.34 21.83
N VAL A 282 19.05 14.88 22.95
CA VAL A 282 17.59 14.75 23.11
C VAL A 282 16.95 16.12 23.33
N ASP A 283 17.58 17.01 24.08
CA ASP A 283 17.04 18.36 24.34
C ASP A 283 17.05 19.25 23.09
N THR A 284 17.96 19.03 22.15
CA THR A 284 18.06 19.76 20.88
C THR A 284 17.37 19.02 19.75
N SER A 285 17.98 17.95 19.23
CA SER A 285 17.46 17.17 18.11
C SER A 285 16.18 16.40 18.46
N GLY A 286 16.06 15.89 19.69
CA GLY A 286 14.84 15.19 20.14
C GLY A 286 13.61 16.10 20.19
N ARG A 287 13.80 17.39 20.49
CA ARG A 287 12.72 18.39 20.39
C ARG A 287 12.25 18.54 18.96
N ALA A 288 13.18 18.69 18.01
CA ALA A 288 12.86 18.78 16.59
C ALA A 288 12.12 17.52 16.11
N VAL A 289 12.54 16.34 16.57
CA VAL A 289 11.88 15.06 16.30
C VAL A 289 10.44 15.03 16.82
N LEU A 290 10.19 15.49 18.04
CA LEU A 290 8.83 15.54 18.62
C LEU A 290 7.92 16.48 17.81
N PHE A 291 8.39 17.68 17.47
CA PHE A 291 7.60 18.62 16.68
C PHE A 291 7.34 18.08 15.28
N ALA A 292 8.35 17.56 14.60
CA ALA A 292 8.19 16.95 13.29
C ALA A 292 7.21 15.75 13.35
N GLY A 293 7.36 14.86 14.34
CA GLY A 293 6.49 13.71 14.51
C GLY A 293 5.04 14.10 14.75
N VAL A 294 4.79 15.07 15.65
CA VAL A 294 3.43 15.57 15.90
C VAL A 294 2.84 16.20 14.63
N THR A 295 3.63 16.99 13.88
CA THR A 295 3.18 17.57 12.61
C THR A 295 2.77 16.49 11.62
N VAL A 296 3.57 15.43 11.46
CA VAL A 296 3.26 14.30 10.58
C VAL A 296 2.00 13.58 11.04
N ILE A 297 1.85 13.31 12.34
CA ILE A 297 0.63 12.69 12.90
C ILE A 297 -0.61 13.53 12.60
N ILE A 298 -0.56 14.84 12.82
CA ILE A 298 -1.67 15.75 12.53
C ILE A 298 -1.99 15.74 11.03
N SER A 299 -0.98 15.78 10.18
CA SER A 299 -1.17 15.72 8.72
C SER A 299 -1.80 14.40 8.26
N LEU A 300 -1.37 13.26 8.83
CA LEU A 300 -1.95 11.95 8.55
C LEU A 300 -3.42 11.87 9.03
N LEU A 301 -3.70 12.38 10.22
CA LEU A 301 -5.09 12.45 10.72
C LEU A 301 -5.95 13.43 9.91
N GLY A 302 -5.35 14.39 9.21
CA GLY A 302 -6.04 15.24 8.23
C GLY A 302 -6.74 14.44 7.13
N LEU A 303 -6.27 13.22 6.81
CA LEU A 303 -6.93 12.31 5.87
C LEU A 303 -8.37 11.93 6.28
N TYR A 304 -8.75 12.11 7.55
CA TYR A 304 -10.13 11.94 8.01
C TYR A 304 -11.13 12.87 7.29
N VAL A 305 -10.66 14.00 6.78
CA VAL A 305 -11.47 14.95 5.97
C VAL A 305 -11.98 14.29 4.69
N MET A 306 -11.28 13.27 4.17
CA MET A 306 -11.73 12.52 2.99
C MET A 306 -13.05 11.78 3.22
N GLY A 307 -13.40 11.42 4.45
CA GLY A 307 -14.66 10.77 4.79
C GLY A 307 -14.76 9.30 4.41
N LEU A 308 -13.70 8.69 3.86
CA LEU A 308 -13.65 7.29 3.43
C LEU A 308 -13.15 6.39 4.57
N SER A 309 -13.84 5.27 4.81
CA SER A 309 -13.55 4.35 5.92
C SER A 309 -12.14 3.78 5.84
N PHE A 310 -11.72 3.28 4.67
CA PHE A 310 -10.39 2.72 4.49
C PHE A 310 -9.28 3.78 4.63
N VAL A 311 -9.51 5.03 4.17
CA VAL A 311 -8.55 6.14 4.33
C VAL A 311 -8.36 6.51 5.80
N ARG A 312 -9.44 6.46 6.60
CA ARG A 312 -9.35 6.66 8.07
C ARG A 312 -8.53 5.55 8.73
N GLY A 313 -8.73 4.30 8.31
CA GLY A 313 -7.93 3.17 8.77
C GLY A 313 -6.43 3.35 8.48
N LEU A 314 -6.09 3.71 7.23
CA LEU A 314 -4.72 4.03 6.82
C LEU A 314 -4.11 5.17 7.64
N ALA A 315 -4.85 6.27 7.78
CA ALA A 315 -4.41 7.43 8.55
C ALA A 315 -4.11 7.05 10.01
N THR A 316 -4.98 6.27 10.64
CA THR A 316 -4.81 5.78 12.01
C THR A 316 -3.58 4.89 12.12
N GLY A 317 -3.44 3.90 11.23
CA GLY A 317 -2.30 2.99 11.22
C GLY A 317 -0.97 3.73 11.06
N ALA A 318 -0.88 4.61 10.06
CA ALA A 318 0.31 5.41 9.82
C ALA A 318 0.64 6.38 10.98
N ALA A 319 -0.37 7.02 11.58
CA ALA A 319 -0.20 7.88 12.74
C ALA A 319 0.36 7.12 13.96
N ILE A 320 -0.13 5.89 14.21
CA ILE A 320 0.40 4.99 15.24
C ILE A 320 1.85 4.62 14.92
N GLY A 321 2.15 4.29 13.66
CA GLY A 321 3.51 4.02 13.22
C GLY A 321 4.46 5.16 13.57
N VAL A 322 4.13 6.39 13.16
CA VAL A 322 4.94 7.58 13.47
C VAL A 322 5.04 7.84 14.97
N LEU A 323 3.95 7.66 15.73
CA LEU A 323 3.94 7.84 17.19
C LEU A 323 4.91 6.88 17.88
N VAL A 324 4.87 5.60 17.54
CA VAL A 324 5.77 4.57 18.11
C VAL A 324 7.22 4.88 17.75
N MET A 325 7.50 5.28 16.49
CA MET A 325 8.85 5.64 16.06
C MET A 325 9.37 6.88 16.78
N MET A 326 8.55 7.90 16.95
CA MET A 326 8.87 9.10 17.70
C MET A 326 9.22 8.76 19.17
N LEU A 327 8.39 7.94 19.82
CA LEU A 327 8.64 7.50 21.20
C LEU A 327 9.92 6.64 21.30
N ALA A 328 10.16 5.75 20.36
CA ALA A 328 11.38 4.94 20.29
C ALA A 328 12.63 5.82 20.16
N SER A 329 12.57 6.84 19.32
CA SER A 329 13.70 7.75 19.09
C SER A 329 14.04 8.59 20.33
N VAL A 330 13.06 9.00 21.14
CA VAL A 330 13.31 9.83 22.33
C VAL A 330 13.49 9.04 23.63
N THR A 331 13.23 7.73 23.64
CA THR A 331 13.37 6.89 24.84
C THR A 331 14.29 5.70 24.67
N LEU A 332 14.02 4.82 23.69
CA LEU A 332 14.83 3.63 23.43
C LEU A 332 16.24 4.02 22.95
N LEU A 333 16.33 4.88 21.95
CA LEU A 333 17.62 5.28 21.38
C LEU A 333 18.55 5.94 22.41
N PRO A 334 18.13 6.90 23.27
CA PRO A 334 18.96 7.42 24.35
C PRO A 334 19.47 6.34 25.32
N ALA A 335 18.65 5.34 25.62
CA ALA A 335 19.07 4.22 26.45
C ALA A 335 20.15 3.35 25.75
N LEU A 336 19.98 3.08 24.45
CA LEU A 336 20.97 2.37 23.65
C LEU A 336 22.28 3.15 23.51
N LEU A 337 22.23 4.46 23.28
CA LEU A 337 23.40 5.35 23.27
C LEU A 337 24.15 5.30 24.61
N GLY A 338 23.42 5.32 25.73
CA GLY A 338 23.98 5.13 27.06
C GLY A 338 24.63 3.76 27.26
N MET A 339 24.23 2.70 26.54
CA MET A 339 24.88 1.38 26.57
C MET A 339 26.14 1.32 25.73
N VAL A 340 26.10 1.86 24.51
CA VAL A 340 27.23 1.85 23.56
C VAL A 340 28.36 2.80 23.97
N LYS A 341 28.01 3.96 24.54
CA LYS A 341 28.96 4.98 25.03
C LYS A 341 29.96 5.42 23.94
N HIS A 342 31.25 5.56 24.29
CA HIS A 342 32.33 5.95 23.37
C HIS A 342 32.64 4.94 22.26
N ARG A 343 32.08 3.71 22.32
CA ARG A 343 32.32 2.68 21.30
C ARG A 343 31.57 2.92 19.99
N ILE A 344 30.72 3.95 19.94
CA ILE A 344 29.90 4.26 18.76
C ILE A 344 30.75 4.49 17.49
N ASP A 345 31.95 5.03 17.62
CA ASP A 345 32.86 5.30 16.48
C ASP A 345 33.86 4.15 16.22
N VAL A 346 33.84 3.10 17.04
CA VAL A 346 34.76 1.98 16.90
C VAL A 346 34.20 0.95 15.92
N THR A 347 34.84 0.82 14.77
CA THR A 347 34.50 -0.19 13.77
C THR A 347 35.64 -1.20 13.65
N THR A 348 35.34 -2.47 13.86
CA THR A 348 36.31 -3.55 13.69
C THR A 348 36.28 -4.10 12.27
N ARG A 349 37.39 -4.68 11.80
CA ARG A 349 37.45 -5.37 10.50
C ARG A 349 36.40 -6.48 10.41
N ALA A 350 36.17 -7.23 11.50
CA ALA A 350 35.14 -8.25 11.58
C ALA A 350 33.73 -7.68 11.34
N ALA A 351 33.41 -6.53 11.94
CA ALA A 351 32.10 -5.90 11.79
C ALA A 351 31.82 -5.48 10.33
N ILE A 352 32.82 -4.94 9.63
CA ILE A 352 32.66 -4.61 8.20
C ILE A 352 32.57 -5.88 7.36
N ALA A 353 33.40 -6.88 7.59
CA ALA A 353 33.33 -8.13 6.85
C ALA A 353 31.98 -8.84 7.03
N ALA A 354 31.48 -8.92 8.25
CA ALA A 354 30.17 -9.48 8.56
C ALA A 354 29.04 -8.69 7.87
N LEU A 355 29.14 -7.37 7.87
CA LEU A 355 28.17 -6.50 7.19
C LEU A 355 28.18 -6.69 5.67
N ILE A 356 29.37 -6.77 5.04
CA ILE A 356 29.50 -7.02 3.61
C ILE A 356 28.86 -8.36 3.25
N VAL A 357 29.12 -9.41 4.01
CA VAL A 357 28.51 -10.73 3.81
C VAL A 357 26.99 -10.64 3.93
N LEU A 358 26.47 -9.95 4.94
CA LEU A 358 25.03 -9.78 5.13
C LEU A 358 24.38 -8.99 3.97
N VAL A 359 25.00 -7.91 3.54
CA VAL A 359 24.49 -7.07 2.43
C VAL A 359 24.50 -7.84 1.11
N LEU A 360 25.61 -8.54 0.81
CA LEU A 360 25.70 -9.32 -0.42
C LEU A 360 24.74 -10.51 -0.44
N SER A 361 24.57 -11.21 0.70
CA SER A 361 23.61 -12.31 0.80
C SER A 361 22.17 -11.83 0.75
N ALA A 362 21.84 -10.68 1.33
CA ALA A 362 20.52 -10.08 1.22
C ALA A 362 20.21 -9.68 -0.23
N LEU A 363 21.16 -9.04 -0.92
CA LEU A 363 21.01 -8.70 -2.33
C LEU A 363 20.84 -9.96 -3.20
N ALA A 364 21.64 -10.98 -2.97
CA ALA A 364 21.53 -12.27 -3.68
C ALA A 364 20.18 -12.96 -3.37
N ALA A 365 19.72 -12.91 -2.12
CA ALA A 365 18.42 -13.47 -1.73
C ALA A 365 17.26 -12.78 -2.44
N ILE A 366 17.31 -11.46 -2.63
CA ILE A 366 16.33 -10.69 -3.40
C ILE A 366 16.39 -11.08 -4.89
N ILE A 367 17.58 -11.12 -5.50
CA ILE A 367 17.73 -11.43 -6.93
C ILE A 367 17.28 -12.86 -7.26
N PHE A 368 17.60 -13.83 -6.39
CA PHE A 368 17.32 -15.25 -6.61
C PHE A 368 16.05 -15.74 -5.89
N HIS A 369 15.28 -14.84 -5.25
CA HIS A 369 14.08 -15.15 -4.46
C HIS A 369 14.30 -16.33 -3.48
N SER A 370 15.48 -16.38 -2.84
CA SER A 370 15.96 -17.53 -2.09
C SER A 370 16.25 -17.21 -0.61
N LEU A 371 15.28 -17.50 0.26
CA LEU A 371 15.43 -17.36 1.72
C LEU A 371 16.65 -18.12 2.28
N PRO A 372 17.02 -19.35 1.81
CA PRO A 372 18.23 -20.04 2.25
C PRO A 372 19.52 -19.23 2.06
N VAL A 373 19.63 -18.42 1.00
CA VAL A 373 20.81 -17.57 0.75
C VAL A 373 20.95 -16.50 1.83
N LEU A 374 19.83 -15.89 2.25
CA LEU A 374 19.82 -14.91 3.35
C LEU A 374 20.24 -15.56 4.68
N LEU A 375 19.73 -16.75 4.97
CA LEU A 375 20.07 -17.50 6.19
C LEU A 375 21.55 -17.89 6.22
N LEU A 376 22.10 -18.33 5.10
CA LEU A 376 23.55 -18.61 4.96
C LEU A 376 24.40 -17.36 5.20
N GLY A 377 23.96 -16.21 4.68
CA GLY A 377 24.63 -14.93 4.93
C GLY A 377 24.58 -14.53 6.40
N LEU A 378 23.45 -14.72 7.06
CA LEU A 378 23.30 -14.47 8.50
C LEU A 378 24.24 -15.37 9.32
N VAL A 379 24.27 -16.66 9.03
CA VAL A 379 25.19 -17.62 9.67
C VAL A 379 26.64 -17.23 9.42
N GLY A 380 26.99 -16.82 8.19
CA GLY A 380 28.32 -16.33 7.84
C GLY A 380 28.72 -15.08 8.63
N ALA A 381 27.83 -14.10 8.75
CA ALA A 381 28.06 -12.88 9.53
C ALA A 381 28.25 -13.18 11.03
N VAL A 382 27.44 -14.07 11.58
CA VAL A 382 27.59 -14.55 12.98
C VAL A 382 28.92 -15.31 13.16
N ALA A 383 29.27 -16.17 12.22
CA ALA A 383 30.52 -16.90 12.26
C ALA A 383 31.76 -15.98 12.21
N ILE A 384 31.75 -14.96 11.33
CA ILE A 384 32.81 -13.94 11.25
C ILE A 384 32.93 -13.18 12.57
N THR A 385 31.79 -12.82 13.15
CA THR A 385 31.74 -12.12 14.45
C THR A 385 32.28 -13.02 15.57
N ALA A 386 31.87 -14.28 15.61
CA ALA A 386 32.39 -15.26 16.56
C ALA A 386 33.91 -15.51 16.37
N LEU A 387 34.36 -15.63 15.12
CA LEU A 387 35.77 -15.83 14.79
C LEU A 387 36.66 -14.65 15.25
N SER A 388 36.06 -13.45 15.33
CA SER A 388 36.75 -12.27 15.86
C SER A 388 37.16 -12.43 17.35
N PHE A 389 36.48 -13.32 18.11
CA PHE A 389 36.88 -13.64 19.49
C PHE A 389 38.16 -14.47 19.54
N VAL A 390 38.45 -15.25 18.50
CA VAL A 390 39.64 -16.12 18.38
C VAL A 390 40.77 -15.34 17.69
N PHE A 391 40.50 -14.71 16.55
CA PHE A 391 41.53 -14.03 15.75
C PHE A 391 41.63 -12.53 16.09
N ARG A 392 42.77 -12.18 16.71
CA ARG A 392 43.06 -10.80 17.17
C ARG A 392 43.12 -9.80 16.00
N SER A 393 43.49 -10.23 14.80
CA SER A 393 43.56 -9.36 13.61
C SER A 393 42.17 -8.86 13.15
N LEU A 394 41.12 -9.61 13.41
CA LEU A 394 39.72 -9.24 13.10
C LEU A 394 39.18 -8.21 14.09
N ARG A 395 39.72 -8.10 15.29
CA ARG A 395 39.38 -7.10 16.31
C ARG A 395 40.05 -5.78 16.10
N THR A 396 41.05 -5.67 15.21
CA THR A 396 41.75 -4.41 15.01
C THR A 396 40.76 -3.33 14.53
N PRO A 397 40.68 -2.18 15.22
CA PRO A 397 39.84 -1.08 14.78
C PRO A 397 40.39 -0.53 13.46
N ILE A 398 39.48 -0.19 12.57
CA ILE A 398 39.83 0.52 11.34
C ILE A 398 40.04 1.98 11.73
N PRO A 399 41.16 2.62 11.29
CA PRO A 399 41.40 4.01 11.60
C PRO A 399 40.25 4.87 11.08
N VAL A 400 39.69 5.71 11.95
CA VAL A 400 38.63 6.66 11.60
C VAL A 400 39.16 7.59 10.51
N ARG A 401 38.41 7.78 9.44
CA ARG A 401 38.74 8.76 8.40
C ARG A 401 38.97 10.14 9.08
N VAL A 402 40.15 10.71 8.88
CA VAL A 402 40.42 12.07 9.28
C VAL A 402 39.42 12.98 8.58
N THR A 403 38.56 13.61 9.34
CA THR A 403 37.58 14.58 8.82
C THR A 403 38.36 15.69 8.10
N LYS A 404 38.12 15.81 6.78
CA LYS A 404 38.65 16.94 6.00
C LYS A 404 38.19 18.25 6.68
N ALA A 405 39.02 19.24 6.65
CA ALA A 405 38.65 20.58 7.14
C ALA A 405 37.28 20.96 6.50
N ARG A 406 36.37 21.48 7.31
CA ARG A 406 34.98 21.77 6.93
C ARG A 406 34.89 22.58 5.63
N GLU A 407 35.86 23.48 5.42
CA GLU A 407 35.97 24.35 4.24
C GLU A 407 36.25 23.61 2.93
N LEU A 408 36.86 22.41 3.00
CA LEU A 408 37.17 21.57 1.83
C LEU A 408 36.05 20.61 1.42
N THR A 409 34.95 20.58 2.16
CA THR A 409 33.82 19.70 1.86
C THR A 409 32.98 20.26 0.72
N PHE A 410 32.42 19.35 -0.10
CA PHE A 410 31.48 19.73 -1.17
C PHE A 410 30.29 20.54 -0.61
N TRP A 411 29.71 20.10 0.51
CA TRP A 411 28.55 20.73 1.12
C TRP A 411 28.81 22.16 1.60
N PHE A 412 30.01 22.45 2.11
CA PHE A 412 30.40 23.81 2.49
C PHE A 412 30.48 24.73 1.27
N ARG A 413 31.09 24.24 0.15
CA ARG A 413 31.17 25.00 -1.10
C ARG A 413 29.81 25.25 -1.70
N TRP A 414 28.94 24.23 -1.67
CA TRP A 414 27.55 24.33 -2.13
C TRP A 414 26.75 25.35 -1.32
N SER A 415 26.79 25.26 0.01
CA SER A 415 26.14 26.23 0.92
C SER A 415 26.62 27.66 0.63
N ARG A 416 27.93 27.87 0.47
CA ARG A 416 28.50 29.18 0.12
C ARG A 416 28.04 29.66 -1.25
N PHE A 417 27.90 28.78 -2.25
CA PHE A 417 27.38 29.14 -3.55
C PHE A 417 25.92 29.62 -3.46
N VAL A 418 25.05 28.88 -2.75
CA VAL A 418 23.65 29.27 -2.50
C VAL A 418 23.56 30.60 -1.75
N GLN A 419 24.37 30.80 -0.68
CA GLN A 419 24.41 32.06 0.09
C GLN A 419 24.88 33.27 -0.74
N ARG A 420 25.81 33.06 -1.65
CA ARG A 420 26.32 34.13 -2.52
C ARG A 420 25.37 34.55 -3.63
N ARG A 421 24.48 33.63 -4.06
CA ARG A 421 23.52 33.85 -5.15
C ARG A 421 22.11 33.38 -4.77
N PRO A 422 21.49 33.98 -3.74
CA PRO A 422 20.23 33.48 -3.17
C PRO A 422 19.09 33.52 -4.18
N TRP A 423 18.96 34.58 -4.95
CA TRP A 423 17.92 34.72 -5.97
C TRP A 423 18.07 33.73 -7.12
N THR A 424 19.30 33.49 -7.58
CA THR A 424 19.55 32.49 -8.63
C THR A 424 19.20 31.09 -8.14
N ALA A 425 19.60 30.75 -6.90
CA ALA A 425 19.27 29.46 -6.29
C ALA A 425 17.75 29.31 -6.09
N LEU A 426 17.07 30.36 -5.61
CA LEU A 426 15.61 30.35 -5.42
C LEU A 426 14.88 30.18 -6.75
N ILE A 427 15.17 30.99 -7.76
CA ILE A 427 14.49 30.94 -9.05
C ILE A 427 14.75 29.61 -9.75
N SER A 428 16.00 29.12 -9.77
CA SER A 428 16.30 27.85 -10.40
C SER A 428 15.60 26.66 -9.72
N SER A 429 15.61 26.60 -8.39
CA SER A 429 14.93 25.54 -7.66
C SER A 429 13.40 25.63 -7.81
N ALA A 430 12.84 26.83 -7.74
CA ALA A 430 11.41 27.04 -7.97
C ALA A 430 11.01 26.67 -9.39
N SER A 431 11.81 27.05 -10.41
CA SER A 431 11.55 26.67 -11.80
C SER A 431 11.57 25.16 -12.01
N VAL A 432 12.51 24.44 -11.39
CA VAL A 432 12.57 22.98 -11.45
C VAL A 432 11.32 22.36 -10.79
N LEU A 433 10.91 22.87 -9.63
CA LEU A 433 9.70 22.36 -8.95
C LEU A 433 8.44 22.63 -9.76
N VAL A 434 8.29 23.84 -10.33
CA VAL A 434 7.16 24.17 -11.21
C VAL A 434 7.14 23.26 -12.45
N LEU A 435 8.30 23.05 -13.09
CA LEU A 435 8.40 22.17 -14.24
C LEU A 435 7.98 20.73 -13.90
N LEU A 436 8.44 20.21 -12.77
CA LEU A 436 8.09 18.88 -12.28
C LEU A 436 6.61 18.79 -11.85
N SER A 437 5.96 19.92 -11.57
CA SER A 437 4.54 19.97 -11.21
C SER A 437 3.60 20.06 -12.42
N ILE A 438 4.11 20.31 -13.64
CA ILE A 438 3.28 20.41 -14.85
C ILE A 438 2.40 19.17 -15.07
N PRO A 439 2.90 17.92 -14.90
CA PRO A 439 2.06 16.72 -15.06
C PRO A 439 0.87 16.64 -14.11
N LEU A 440 0.88 17.39 -13.00
CA LEU A 440 -0.25 17.44 -12.05
C LEU A 440 -1.56 17.86 -12.72
N PHE A 441 -1.49 18.75 -13.72
CA PHE A 441 -2.67 19.23 -14.45
C PHE A 441 -3.24 18.21 -15.44
N SER A 442 -2.52 17.10 -15.70
CA SER A 442 -2.96 16.02 -16.59
C SER A 442 -3.21 14.70 -15.84
N ILE A 443 -3.08 14.69 -14.51
CA ILE A 443 -3.39 13.51 -13.69
C ILE A 443 -4.87 13.18 -13.79
N ARG A 444 -5.16 11.92 -14.10
CA ARG A 444 -6.50 11.35 -13.95
C ARG A 444 -6.51 10.45 -12.71
N LEU A 445 -7.51 10.67 -11.87
CA LEU A 445 -7.74 9.85 -10.70
C LEU A 445 -8.56 8.62 -11.11
N GLY A 446 -8.36 7.49 -10.45
CA GLY A 446 -9.09 6.24 -10.69
C GLY A 446 -8.39 5.06 -10.03
N PHE A 447 -9.04 3.91 -10.08
CA PHE A 447 -8.42 2.64 -9.71
C PHE A 447 -7.80 1.98 -10.94
N GLY A 448 -6.67 1.31 -10.74
CA GLY A 448 -6.14 0.36 -11.71
C GLY A 448 -7.05 -0.88 -11.78
N ASP A 449 -7.25 -1.42 -12.97
CA ASP A 449 -7.91 -2.70 -13.18
C ASP A 449 -6.89 -3.85 -13.32
N THR A 450 -7.37 -5.03 -13.59
CA THR A 450 -6.54 -6.22 -13.79
C THR A 450 -5.59 -6.12 -14.98
N GLY A 451 -5.84 -5.20 -15.92
CA GLY A 451 -4.94 -4.86 -17.03
C GLY A 451 -3.64 -4.18 -16.61
N ASN A 452 -3.52 -3.71 -15.35
CA ASN A 452 -2.28 -3.13 -14.82
C ASN A 452 -1.37 -4.17 -14.13
N GLN A 453 -1.80 -5.44 -14.09
CA GLN A 453 -0.97 -6.50 -13.51
C GLN A 453 0.21 -6.84 -14.44
N PRO A 454 1.31 -7.41 -13.91
CA PRO A 454 2.44 -7.87 -14.73
C PRO A 454 2.00 -8.86 -15.83
N GLU A 455 2.61 -8.77 -17.00
CA GLU A 455 2.23 -9.56 -18.19
C GLU A 455 2.33 -11.07 -17.99
N GLU A 456 3.17 -11.53 -17.04
CA GLU A 456 3.35 -12.94 -16.72
C GLU A 456 2.22 -13.51 -15.84
N THR A 457 1.34 -12.67 -15.29
CA THR A 457 0.27 -13.12 -14.41
C THR A 457 -0.91 -13.65 -15.22
N THR A 458 -1.52 -14.75 -14.73
CA THR A 458 -2.72 -15.32 -15.35
C THR A 458 -3.87 -14.31 -15.47
N VAL A 459 -3.99 -13.40 -14.48
CA VAL A 459 -5.03 -12.36 -14.47
C VAL A 459 -4.86 -11.37 -15.61
N ARG A 460 -3.61 -10.95 -15.89
CA ARG A 460 -3.31 -10.07 -17.03
C ARG A 460 -3.50 -10.79 -18.35
N GLN A 461 -3.05 -12.03 -18.46
CA GLN A 461 -3.23 -12.83 -19.67
C GLN A 461 -4.72 -13.07 -19.97
N ALA A 462 -5.54 -13.38 -18.96
CA ALA A 462 -6.98 -13.47 -19.11
C ALA A 462 -7.61 -12.16 -19.60
N TYR A 463 -7.18 -11.01 -19.04
CA TYR A 463 -7.64 -9.69 -19.46
C TYR A 463 -7.35 -9.42 -20.94
N ASP A 464 -6.11 -9.69 -21.36
CA ASP A 464 -5.68 -9.49 -22.75
C ASP A 464 -6.41 -10.42 -23.73
N LEU A 465 -6.64 -11.69 -23.34
CA LEU A 465 -7.42 -12.65 -24.15
C LEU A 465 -8.88 -12.24 -24.29
N LEU A 466 -9.50 -11.75 -23.21
CA LEU A 466 -10.87 -11.23 -23.26
C LEU A 466 -10.97 -10.01 -24.17
N ALA A 467 -10.01 -9.09 -24.09
CA ALA A 467 -9.94 -7.94 -24.97
C ALA A 467 -9.75 -8.34 -26.44
N GLU A 468 -8.92 -9.36 -26.73
CA GLU A 468 -8.70 -9.91 -28.06
C GLU A 468 -9.98 -10.55 -28.64
N GLY A 469 -10.71 -11.30 -27.84
CA GLY A 469 -11.87 -12.07 -28.31
C GLY A 469 -13.19 -11.30 -28.38
N PHE A 470 -13.38 -10.32 -27.49
CA PHE A 470 -14.67 -9.66 -27.29
C PHE A 470 -14.60 -8.12 -27.34
N GLY A 471 -13.40 -7.57 -27.50
CA GLY A 471 -13.15 -6.13 -27.42
C GLY A 471 -12.79 -5.64 -26.01
N PRO A 472 -12.08 -4.50 -25.92
CA PRO A 472 -11.50 -4.02 -24.65
C PRO A 472 -12.53 -3.78 -23.54
N GLY A 473 -13.73 -3.35 -23.89
CA GLY A 473 -14.78 -3.01 -22.94
C GLY A 473 -15.41 -4.19 -22.21
N VAL A 474 -15.16 -5.43 -22.64
CA VAL A 474 -15.66 -6.64 -21.95
C VAL A 474 -15.08 -6.75 -20.53
N ASN A 475 -13.90 -6.18 -20.31
CA ASN A 475 -13.22 -6.17 -19.02
C ASN A 475 -13.82 -5.16 -18.00
N GLY A 476 -14.74 -4.30 -18.44
CA GLY A 476 -15.36 -3.28 -17.60
C GLY A 476 -16.82 -3.05 -17.89
N PRO A 477 -17.68 -4.05 -17.75
CA PRO A 477 -19.11 -3.89 -17.99
C PRO A 477 -19.72 -2.91 -16.98
N LEU A 478 -20.69 -2.11 -17.46
CA LEU A 478 -21.52 -1.26 -16.62
C LEU A 478 -22.82 -1.98 -16.30
N PHE A 479 -23.22 -1.95 -15.05
CA PHE A 479 -24.46 -2.55 -14.57
C PHE A 479 -25.53 -1.49 -14.44
N VAL A 480 -26.59 -1.61 -15.22
CA VAL A 480 -27.73 -0.69 -15.16
C VAL A 480 -28.90 -1.41 -14.52
N THR A 481 -29.21 -1.05 -13.26
CA THR A 481 -30.40 -1.55 -12.59
C THR A 481 -31.62 -0.74 -13.01
N VAL A 482 -32.70 -1.41 -13.36
CA VAL A 482 -33.97 -0.82 -13.82
C VAL A 482 -35.06 -1.21 -12.83
N GLN A 483 -35.88 -0.23 -12.41
CA GLN A 483 -36.97 -0.46 -11.46
C GLN A 483 -38.33 -0.15 -12.07
N GLY A 484 -39.39 -0.74 -11.52
CA GLY A 484 -40.77 -0.47 -11.88
C GLY A 484 -41.25 -1.21 -13.14
N ASP A 485 -42.24 -0.64 -13.85
CA ASP A 485 -42.94 -1.27 -14.96
C ASP A 485 -42.06 -1.74 -16.12
N THR A 486 -40.93 -1.07 -16.35
CA THR A 486 -39.97 -1.45 -17.38
C THR A 486 -39.23 -2.72 -16.98
N ALA A 487 -38.92 -2.89 -15.72
CA ALA A 487 -38.27 -4.10 -15.20
C ALA A 487 -39.21 -5.29 -15.24
N ALA A 488 -40.51 -5.10 -15.08
CA ALA A 488 -41.54 -6.15 -15.14
C ALA A 488 -41.82 -6.68 -16.55
N SER A 489 -41.49 -5.88 -17.59
CA SER A 489 -41.81 -6.23 -18.99
C SER A 489 -40.53 -6.55 -19.79
N PRO A 490 -40.33 -7.81 -20.23
CA PRO A 490 -39.18 -8.16 -21.06
C PRO A 490 -39.06 -7.34 -22.34
N GLU A 491 -40.20 -7.00 -22.96
CA GLU A 491 -40.24 -6.20 -24.18
C GLU A 491 -39.74 -4.75 -23.94
N LYS A 492 -40.24 -4.11 -22.88
CA LYS A 492 -39.79 -2.77 -22.50
C LYS A 492 -38.32 -2.77 -22.10
N LEU A 493 -37.89 -3.81 -21.39
CA LEU A 493 -36.48 -3.95 -20.96
C LEU A 493 -35.54 -4.12 -22.17
N MET A 494 -35.96 -4.90 -23.18
CA MET A 494 -35.22 -5.06 -24.43
C MET A 494 -35.17 -3.75 -25.23
N ALA A 495 -36.28 -2.99 -25.28
CA ALA A 495 -36.32 -1.69 -25.94
C ALA A 495 -35.39 -0.69 -25.25
N PHE A 496 -35.35 -0.69 -23.90
CA PHE A 496 -34.45 0.14 -23.12
C PHE A 496 -32.99 -0.25 -23.37
N ALA A 497 -32.63 -1.55 -23.35
CA ALA A 497 -31.30 -2.02 -23.69
C ALA A 497 -30.90 -1.62 -25.12
N GLY A 498 -31.85 -1.66 -26.07
CA GLY A 498 -31.67 -1.18 -27.44
C GLY A 498 -31.34 0.32 -27.49
N ALA A 499 -32.02 1.14 -26.67
CA ALA A 499 -31.74 2.58 -26.57
C ALA A 499 -30.34 2.86 -25.99
N LEU A 500 -29.94 2.12 -24.95
CA LEU A 500 -28.58 2.22 -24.39
C LEU A 500 -27.50 1.81 -25.41
N SER A 501 -27.78 0.83 -26.26
CA SER A 501 -26.85 0.36 -27.29
C SER A 501 -26.56 1.39 -28.39
N GLN A 502 -27.41 2.41 -28.54
CA GLN A 502 -27.20 3.51 -29.50
C GLN A 502 -26.29 4.62 -28.98
N ALA A 503 -25.95 4.57 -27.70
CA ALA A 503 -25.05 5.55 -27.11
C ALA A 503 -23.64 5.46 -27.72
N GLU A 504 -23.00 6.60 -27.86
CA GLU A 504 -21.61 6.68 -28.27
C GLU A 504 -20.75 5.86 -27.29
N ASN A 505 -19.79 5.12 -27.79
CA ASN A 505 -18.90 4.23 -27.03
C ASN A 505 -19.59 3.00 -26.37
N VAL A 506 -20.82 2.67 -26.70
CA VAL A 506 -21.44 1.38 -26.33
C VAL A 506 -21.28 0.38 -27.46
N ALA A 507 -20.70 -0.78 -27.15
CA ALA A 507 -20.61 -1.90 -28.07
C ALA A 507 -21.98 -2.63 -28.21
N PHE A 508 -22.55 -2.99 -27.08
CA PHE A 508 -23.90 -3.53 -26.96
C PHE A 508 -24.40 -3.46 -25.52
N ALA A 509 -25.71 -3.53 -25.35
CA ALA A 509 -26.35 -3.65 -24.05
C ALA A 509 -27.35 -4.80 -24.08
N THR A 510 -27.41 -5.59 -23.02
CA THR A 510 -28.29 -6.76 -22.95
C THR A 510 -28.87 -6.94 -21.55
N PRO A 511 -30.15 -7.32 -21.43
CA PRO A 511 -30.69 -7.77 -20.15
C PRO A 511 -29.94 -9.00 -19.62
N SER A 512 -29.67 -9.00 -18.31
CA SER A 512 -29.00 -10.10 -17.62
C SER A 512 -29.98 -10.72 -16.59
N PRO A 513 -30.11 -12.02 -16.50
CA PRO A 513 -31.02 -12.66 -15.53
C PRO A 513 -30.50 -12.36 -14.09
N LEU A 514 -31.42 -11.91 -13.23
CA LEU A 514 -31.16 -11.72 -11.79
C LEU A 514 -31.58 -12.93 -10.95
N SER A 515 -32.51 -13.76 -11.47
CA SER A 515 -32.97 -14.97 -10.81
C SER A 515 -32.98 -16.16 -11.76
N ALA A 516 -33.04 -17.39 -11.23
CA ALA A 516 -33.17 -18.60 -12.02
C ALA A 516 -34.49 -18.68 -12.80
N THR A 517 -35.49 -17.86 -12.44
CA THR A 517 -36.84 -17.87 -13.01
C THR A 517 -37.08 -16.76 -14.03
N GLY A 518 -36.15 -15.81 -14.21
CA GLY A 518 -36.36 -14.75 -15.20
C GLY A 518 -35.41 -13.56 -15.07
N PRO A 519 -35.55 -12.57 -15.99
CA PRO A 519 -34.69 -11.39 -16.03
C PRO A 519 -34.96 -10.39 -14.90
N SER A 520 -36.08 -10.50 -14.18
CA SER A 520 -36.46 -9.61 -13.10
C SER A 520 -36.71 -10.33 -11.79
N THR A 521 -36.53 -9.64 -10.68
CA THR A 521 -36.89 -10.07 -9.32
C THR A 521 -37.66 -8.96 -8.64
N GLU A 522 -38.30 -9.23 -7.51
CA GLU A 522 -39.07 -8.24 -6.76
C GLU A 522 -38.30 -7.85 -5.48
N ILE A 523 -38.05 -6.55 -5.31
CA ILE A 523 -37.40 -6.01 -4.12
C ILE A 523 -38.23 -4.86 -3.55
N ASP A 524 -38.52 -4.92 -2.28
CA ASP A 524 -39.32 -3.91 -1.56
C ASP A 524 -40.68 -3.62 -2.28
N GLY A 525 -41.28 -4.66 -2.89
CA GLY A 525 -42.55 -4.55 -3.62
C GLY A 525 -42.45 -3.94 -5.01
N GLN A 526 -41.25 -3.78 -5.56
CA GLN A 526 -41.04 -3.26 -6.90
C GLN A 526 -40.21 -4.24 -7.76
N PRO A 527 -40.57 -4.44 -9.04
CA PRO A 527 -39.77 -5.20 -9.98
C PRO A 527 -38.39 -4.53 -10.18
N LEU A 528 -37.35 -5.34 -10.14
CA LEU A 528 -35.96 -4.97 -10.43
C LEU A 528 -35.42 -5.86 -11.56
N ALA A 529 -34.79 -5.26 -12.55
CA ALA A 529 -34.08 -5.94 -13.62
C ALA A 529 -32.67 -5.38 -13.79
N LEU A 530 -31.77 -6.15 -14.41
CA LEU A 530 -30.41 -5.77 -14.71
C LEU A 530 -30.20 -5.71 -16.23
N VAL A 531 -29.64 -4.62 -16.71
CA VAL A 531 -29.09 -4.49 -18.07
C VAL A 531 -27.58 -4.32 -17.94
N VAL A 532 -26.83 -5.15 -18.64
CA VAL A 532 -25.36 -5.05 -18.70
C VAL A 532 -24.99 -4.31 -19.97
N VAL A 533 -24.22 -3.24 -19.84
CA VAL A 533 -23.73 -2.41 -20.94
C VAL A 533 -22.24 -2.62 -21.09
N TYR A 534 -21.82 -3.02 -22.28
CA TYR A 534 -20.41 -3.23 -22.62
C TYR A 534 -19.89 -2.03 -23.42
N PRO A 535 -18.91 -1.27 -22.90
CA PRO A 535 -18.26 -0.20 -23.64
C PRO A 535 -17.46 -0.73 -24.84
N LYS A 536 -17.11 0.15 -25.78
CA LYS A 536 -16.14 -0.16 -26.85
C LYS A 536 -14.71 0.02 -26.36
N SER A 537 -14.49 1.00 -25.47
CA SER A 537 -13.19 1.32 -24.88
C SER A 537 -12.92 0.53 -23.61
N SER A 538 -11.66 0.46 -23.20
CA SER A 538 -11.26 -0.23 -21.95
C SER A 538 -11.76 0.50 -20.71
N PRO A 539 -11.83 -0.17 -19.54
CA PRO A 539 -12.38 0.41 -18.31
C PRO A 539 -11.70 1.72 -17.88
N GLN A 540 -10.39 1.83 -18.11
CA GLN A 540 -9.60 2.98 -17.68
C GLN A 540 -9.52 4.12 -18.71
N GLU A 541 -10.08 3.95 -19.89
CA GLU A 541 -10.09 5.00 -20.89
C GLU A 541 -11.03 6.15 -20.51
N LYS A 542 -10.69 7.35 -20.99
CA LYS A 542 -11.47 8.56 -20.73
C LYS A 542 -12.89 8.44 -21.30
N GLU A 543 -13.01 7.80 -22.43
CA GLU A 543 -14.25 7.55 -23.18
C GLU A 543 -15.20 6.69 -22.36
N THR A 544 -14.70 5.73 -21.57
CA THR A 544 -15.53 4.92 -20.67
C THR A 544 -16.03 5.74 -19.48
N SER A 545 -15.18 6.61 -18.90
CA SER A 545 -15.62 7.52 -17.84
C SER A 545 -16.69 8.50 -18.34
N GLN A 546 -16.50 9.05 -19.55
CA GLN A 546 -17.48 9.92 -20.18
C GLN A 546 -18.80 9.19 -20.45
N LEU A 547 -18.74 7.92 -20.88
CA LEU A 547 -19.95 7.13 -21.09
C LEU A 547 -20.76 6.98 -19.80
N VAL A 548 -20.13 6.76 -18.64
CA VAL A 548 -20.84 6.67 -17.37
C VAL A 548 -21.64 7.94 -17.10
N HIS A 549 -21.02 9.13 -17.26
CA HIS A 549 -21.71 10.40 -17.09
C HIS A 549 -22.81 10.60 -18.14
N THR A 550 -22.55 10.32 -19.41
CA THR A 550 -23.56 10.45 -20.48
C THR A 550 -24.77 9.55 -20.24
N LEU A 551 -24.55 8.33 -19.76
CA LEU A 551 -25.65 7.44 -19.41
C LEU A 551 -26.51 8.01 -18.26
N ARG A 552 -25.90 8.54 -17.23
CA ARG A 552 -26.56 9.08 -16.03
C ARG A 552 -27.24 10.40 -16.26
N ASP A 553 -26.56 11.33 -16.92
CA ASP A 553 -26.99 12.73 -17.01
C ASP A 553 -27.88 12.99 -18.21
N ASP A 554 -27.69 12.26 -19.33
CA ASP A 554 -28.38 12.53 -20.60
C ASP A 554 -29.33 11.40 -21.01
N ILE A 555 -28.81 10.16 -21.17
CA ILE A 555 -29.55 9.11 -21.87
C ILE A 555 -30.66 8.52 -20.99
N ILE A 556 -30.36 8.11 -19.78
CA ILE A 556 -31.35 7.52 -18.86
C ILE A 556 -32.47 8.51 -18.55
N PRO A 557 -32.17 9.78 -18.19
CA PRO A 557 -33.21 10.78 -17.97
C PRO A 557 -34.11 11.03 -19.19
N ALA A 558 -33.54 11.02 -20.40
CA ALA A 558 -34.31 11.22 -21.64
C ALA A 558 -35.32 10.07 -21.91
N THR A 559 -35.08 8.86 -21.38
CA THR A 559 -36.04 7.75 -21.50
C THR A 559 -37.21 7.83 -20.52
N GLY A 560 -37.13 8.65 -19.48
CA GLY A 560 -38.11 8.71 -18.39
C GLY A 560 -38.19 7.44 -17.52
N ILE A 561 -37.21 6.52 -17.65
CA ILE A 561 -37.13 5.24 -16.93
C ILE A 561 -36.30 5.43 -15.66
N THR A 562 -36.78 4.88 -14.54
CA THR A 562 -35.99 4.84 -13.30
C THR A 562 -34.92 3.77 -13.39
N ALA A 563 -33.70 4.18 -13.66
CA ALA A 563 -32.55 3.29 -13.75
C ALA A 563 -31.31 3.94 -13.15
N LYS A 564 -30.36 3.12 -12.69
CA LYS A 564 -29.10 3.55 -12.08
C LYS A 564 -27.93 2.79 -12.65
N VAL A 565 -26.80 3.49 -12.85
CA VAL A 565 -25.58 2.94 -13.44
C VAL A 565 -24.57 2.63 -12.33
N GLY A 566 -24.13 1.39 -12.27
CA GLY A 566 -23.16 0.86 -11.31
C GLY A 566 -22.20 -0.14 -11.95
N GLY A 567 -21.68 -1.04 -11.14
CA GLY A 567 -20.59 -1.95 -11.49
C GLY A 567 -19.23 -1.35 -11.16
N PHE A 568 -18.18 -2.17 -11.21
CA PHE A 568 -16.81 -1.77 -10.78
C PHE A 568 -16.30 -0.54 -11.55
N THR A 569 -16.50 -0.49 -12.86
CA THR A 569 -16.08 0.62 -13.70
C THR A 569 -16.76 1.94 -13.30
N ALA A 570 -18.09 1.92 -13.08
CA ALA A 570 -18.83 3.09 -12.62
C ALA A 570 -18.42 3.49 -11.18
N ALA A 571 -18.16 2.52 -10.31
CA ALA A 571 -17.67 2.77 -8.95
C ALA A 571 -16.28 3.43 -8.97
N SER A 572 -15.41 3.05 -9.91
CA SER A 572 -14.09 3.69 -10.11
C SER A 572 -14.23 5.15 -10.53
N VAL A 573 -15.20 5.46 -11.41
CA VAL A 573 -15.51 6.84 -11.81
C VAL A 573 -16.04 7.65 -10.63
N ASP A 574 -17.02 7.11 -9.90
CA ASP A 574 -17.59 7.74 -8.70
C ASP A 574 -16.50 8.04 -7.65
N PHE A 575 -15.58 7.12 -7.47
CA PHE A 575 -14.45 7.28 -6.55
C PHE A 575 -13.49 8.38 -7.00
N ALA A 576 -13.18 8.44 -8.30
CA ALA A 576 -12.32 9.47 -8.86
C ALA A 576 -12.94 10.88 -8.66
N ASP A 577 -14.23 11.02 -8.93
CA ASP A 577 -14.98 12.27 -8.76
C ASP A 577 -15.05 12.68 -7.28
N TYR A 578 -15.34 11.72 -6.40
CA TYR A 578 -15.41 11.94 -4.95
C TYR A 578 -14.07 12.42 -4.38
N ILE A 579 -12.96 11.76 -4.75
CA ILE A 579 -11.62 12.16 -4.31
C ILE A 579 -11.23 13.50 -4.94
N GLY A 580 -11.45 13.66 -6.25
CA GLY A 580 -11.14 14.90 -6.97
C GLY A 580 -11.78 16.12 -6.34
N GLY A 581 -13.07 16.00 -5.95
CA GLY A 581 -13.79 17.06 -5.29
C GLY A 581 -13.29 17.38 -3.88
N ARG A 582 -12.72 16.43 -3.15
CA ARG A 582 -12.25 16.60 -1.76
C ARG A 582 -10.76 16.89 -1.62
N LEU A 583 -9.96 16.56 -2.63
CA LEU A 583 -8.51 16.75 -2.60
C LEU A 583 -8.07 18.20 -2.29
N PRO A 584 -8.69 19.26 -2.87
CA PRO A 584 -8.35 20.63 -2.52
C PRO A 584 -8.59 20.97 -1.04
N TYR A 585 -9.68 20.45 -0.47
CA TYR A 585 -10.00 20.66 0.95
C TYR A 585 -9.00 19.95 1.87
N LEU A 586 -8.59 18.73 1.51
CA LEU A 586 -7.56 18.00 2.22
C LEU A 586 -6.22 18.77 2.21
N ILE A 587 -5.78 19.19 1.03
CA ILE A 587 -4.52 19.94 0.88
C ILE A 587 -4.60 21.24 1.69
N GLY A 588 -5.70 21.98 1.59
CA GLY A 588 -5.90 23.22 2.34
C GLY A 588 -5.87 22.98 3.86
N ALA A 589 -6.56 21.96 4.35
CA ALA A 589 -6.60 21.62 5.77
C ALA A 589 -5.20 21.25 6.30
N VAL A 590 -4.46 20.41 5.58
CA VAL A 590 -3.10 20.02 5.98
C VAL A 590 -2.15 21.21 6.00
N LEU A 591 -2.20 22.08 4.99
CA LEU A 591 -1.37 23.29 4.93
C LEU A 591 -1.69 24.26 6.07
N ILE A 592 -2.96 24.51 6.34
CA ILE A 592 -3.40 25.41 7.42
C ILE A 592 -2.98 24.84 8.78
N LEU A 593 -3.24 23.56 9.05
CA LEU A 593 -2.87 22.93 10.32
C LEU A 593 -1.34 22.93 10.53
N SER A 594 -0.58 22.60 9.50
CA SER A 594 0.88 22.63 9.55
C SER A 594 1.41 24.05 9.77
N PHE A 595 0.83 25.04 9.07
CA PHE A 595 1.18 26.46 9.27
C PHE A 595 0.91 26.93 10.70
N LEU A 596 -0.29 26.65 11.22
CA LEU A 596 -0.67 27.03 12.59
C LEU A 596 0.23 26.38 13.63
N LEU A 597 0.59 25.11 13.43
CA LEU A 597 1.50 24.39 14.33
C LEU A 597 2.91 24.99 14.30
N LEU A 598 3.44 25.27 13.10
CA LEU A 598 4.75 25.93 12.96
C LEU A 598 4.73 27.32 13.58
N MET A 599 3.68 28.10 13.36
CA MET A 599 3.53 29.43 13.97
C MET A 599 3.45 29.35 15.52
N ALA A 600 2.86 28.31 16.08
CA ALA A 600 2.80 28.13 17.53
C ALA A 600 4.15 27.69 18.14
N VAL A 601 5.03 27.12 17.34
CA VAL A 601 6.35 26.62 17.77
C VAL A 601 7.44 27.65 17.62
N PHE A 602 7.37 28.49 16.57
CA PHE A 602 8.37 29.54 16.26
C PHE A 602 7.83 30.93 16.54
#